data_7b2ccbe45b96416ec4dc9898e1191580
#
_entry.id   7b2ccbe45b96416ec4dc9898e1191580
#
_cell.length_a   1.000
_cell.length_b   1.000
_cell.length_c   1.000
_cell.angle_alpha   90.00
_cell.angle_beta   90.00
_cell.angle_gamma   90.00
#
_symmetry.space_group_name_H-M   'P 1'
#
loop_
_entity.id
_entity.type
_entity.pdbx_description
1 polymer ?
#
loop_
_entity_poly.entity_id
_entity_poly.type
_entity_poly.pdbx_seq_one_letter_code
_entity_poly.pdbx_strand_id
1 'polypeptide(L)'
;MTKVGILGGTGECGKALIENLLKNNYYSNVHLIARRSTIKDLQSKYPNANLTESIISFDDVLSEKLTTNPFENCQQVFCCMGTTKANAGSAEAFIKIDKDYVLASAKYAKTANVGHFHYVSSGGANAKSSFLYPRTKGEIQVGLSELKFPALSIYQPGLLLCDRSESRPGEAVARFFGNCISKLTNSGSCSTWNVGAAMLGSSQAVFDENVTKVDYYSNAQIHEEAKKFQN
;
A
#
# COMPACT_ATOMS: atom_id res chain seq x y z
N MET A 1 19.26 8.18 10.56
CA MET A 1 17.88 8.75 10.37
C MET A 1 17.11 7.79 9.49
N THR A 2 15.94 7.34 9.95
CA THR A 2 15.15 6.31 9.27
C THR A 2 14.25 6.95 8.23
N LYS A 3 14.56 6.75 6.92
CA LYS A 3 13.75 7.21 5.80
C LYS A 3 12.80 6.09 5.38
N VAL A 4 11.53 6.41 5.16
CA VAL A 4 10.55 5.47 4.60
C VAL A 4 9.94 6.01 3.31
N GLY A 5 9.74 5.13 2.34
CA GLY A 5 9.10 5.45 1.07
C GLY A 5 7.61 5.13 1.08
N ILE A 6 6.78 5.98 0.48
CA ILE A 6 5.34 5.77 0.38
C ILE A 6 4.90 5.85 -1.08
N LEU A 7 4.34 4.76 -1.58
CA LEU A 7 3.65 4.65 -2.86
C LEU A 7 2.14 4.73 -2.63
N GLY A 8 1.43 5.52 -3.44
CA GLY A 8 -0.03 5.64 -3.34
C GLY A 8 -0.50 6.54 -2.19
N GLY A 9 0.32 7.49 -1.75
CA GLY A 9 0.01 8.42 -0.64
C GLY A 9 -1.23 9.30 -0.85
N THR A 10 -1.74 9.41 -2.07
CA THR A 10 -2.96 10.17 -2.40
C THR A 10 -4.26 9.36 -2.24
N GLY A 11 -4.16 8.03 -2.14
CA GLY A 11 -5.29 7.14 -1.88
C GLY A 11 -5.70 7.15 -0.40
N GLU A 12 -6.89 6.65 -0.08
CA GLU A 12 -7.42 6.72 1.30
C GLU A 12 -6.56 5.96 2.31
N CYS A 13 -6.09 4.75 1.96
CA CYS A 13 -5.15 4.01 2.83
C CYS A 13 -3.80 4.74 2.97
N GLY A 14 -3.30 5.33 1.87
CA GLY A 14 -2.05 6.09 1.89
C GLY A 14 -2.13 7.35 2.74
N LYS A 15 -3.23 8.09 2.65
CA LYS A 15 -3.49 9.26 3.51
C LYS A 15 -3.54 8.88 4.99
N ALA A 16 -4.28 7.81 5.30
CA ALA A 16 -4.39 7.31 6.67
C ALA A 16 -3.02 6.82 7.21
N LEU A 17 -2.22 6.15 6.38
CA LEU A 17 -0.86 5.76 6.74
C LEU A 17 0.02 6.98 7.02
N ILE A 18 0.05 7.97 6.11
CA ILE A 18 0.84 9.19 6.29
C ILE A 18 0.45 9.89 7.60
N GLU A 19 -0.84 10.01 7.87
CA GLU A 19 -1.32 10.61 9.11
C GLU A 19 -0.85 9.84 10.36
N ASN A 20 -0.92 8.51 10.34
CA ASN A 20 -0.40 7.67 11.42
C ASN A 20 1.12 7.85 11.62
N LEU A 21 1.90 7.85 10.53
CA LEU A 21 3.35 8.04 10.57
C LEU A 21 3.73 9.41 11.17
N LEU A 22 3.05 10.48 10.73
CA LEU A 22 3.36 11.85 11.14
C LEU A 22 2.88 12.17 12.55
N LYS A 23 1.74 11.64 12.99
CA LYS A 23 1.26 11.81 14.38
C LYS A 23 2.16 11.11 15.39
N ASN A 24 2.70 9.96 15.05
CA ASN A 24 3.52 9.17 15.97
C ASN A 24 5.02 9.51 15.93
N ASN A 25 5.47 10.37 14.99
CA ASN A 25 6.86 10.80 14.83
C ASN A 25 7.90 9.66 14.85
N TYR A 26 7.48 8.47 14.39
CA TYR A 26 8.32 7.27 14.48
C TYR A 26 9.48 7.30 13.49
N TYR A 27 9.25 7.90 12.32
CA TYR A 27 10.26 8.03 11.27
C TYR A 27 10.75 9.44 11.12
N SER A 28 12.06 9.61 10.98
CA SER A 28 12.69 10.91 10.85
C SER A 28 12.54 11.55 9.46
N ASN A 29 12.15 10.77 8.44
CA ASN A 29 11.90 11.25 7.08
C ASN A 29 10.83 10.39 6.40
N VAL A 30 9.77 11.03 5.91
CA VAL A 30 8.71 10.40 5.12
C VAL A 30 8.84 10.87 3.67
N HIS A 31 9.19 9.93 2.78
CA HIS A 31 9.43 10.19 1.37
C HIS A 31 8.27 9.73 0.50
N LEU A 32 7.62 10.67 -0.18
CA LEU A 32 6.49 10.40 -1.05
C LEU A 32 6.97 10.09 -2.46
N ILE A 33 6.50 8.98 -3.05
CA ILE A 33 6.80 8.61 -4.43
C ILE A 33 5.49 8.65 -5.21
N ALA A 34 5.36 9.65 -6.09
CA ALA A 34 4.07 10.02 -6.65
C ALA A 34 4.19 10.52 -8.11
N ARG A 35 3.05 10.56 -8.80
CA ARG A 35 2.96 11.15 -10.16
C ARG A 35 2.80 12.67 -10.14
N ARG A 36 2.39 13.22 -9.02
CA ARG A 36 2.12 14.66 -8.82
C ARG A 36 2.51 15.04 -7.41
N SER A 37 3.01 16.25 -7.24
CA SER A 37 3.33 16.78 -5.92
C SER A 37 2.08 16.89 -5.03
N THR A 38 2.25 16.47 -3.79
CA THR A 38 1.26 16.59 -2.70
C THR A 38 1.90 17.10 -1.41
N ILE A 39 3.19 17.39 -1.46
CA ILE A 39 3.98 17.73 -0.27
C ILE A 39 3.52 19.04 0.38
N LYS A 40 3.07 20.03 -0.42
CA LYS A 40 2.65 21.35 0.07
C LYS A 40 1.46 21.24 1.04
N ASP A 41 0.46 20.46 0.69
CA ASP A 41 -0.74 20.27 1.51
C ASP A 41 -0.40 19.56 2.82
N LEU A 42 0.47 18.53 2.73
CA LEU A 42 0.95 17.80 3.89
C LEU A 42 1.83 18.67 4.79
N GLN A 43 2.73 19.47 4.21
CA GLN A 43 3.61 20.37 4.98
C GLN A 43 2.81 21.45 5.70
N SER A 44 1.72 21.94 5.09
CA SER A 44 0.80 22.89 5.74
C SER A 44 0.11 22.29 6.94
N LYS A 45 -0.29 21.01 6.84
CA LYS A 45 -0.95 20.27 7.94
C LYS A 45 0.05 19.83 9.02
N TYR A 46 1.29 19.52 8.63
CA TYR A 46 2.36 19.01 9.50
C TYR A 46 3.65 19.81 9.31
N PRO A 47 3.72 21.06 9.80
CA PRO A 47 4.81 21.99 9.47
C PRO A 47 6.19 21.55 9.96
N ASN A 48 6.24 20.74 11.02
CA ASN A 48 7.49 20.21 11.59
C ASN A 48 7.90 18.84 11.03
N ALA A 49 7.11 18.26 10.12
CA ALA A 49 7.42 16.96 9.54
C ALA A 49 8.53 17.08 8.49
N ASN A 50 9.51 16.18 8.53
CA ASN A 50 10.52 16.07 7.49
C ASN A 50 9.94 15.25 6.33
N LEU A 51 9.39 15.95 5.36
CA LEU A 51 8.76 15.39 4.16
C LEU A 51 9.66 15.65 2.95
N THR A 52 9.81 14.62 2.13
CA THR A 52 10.48 14.72 0.84
C THR A 52 9.65 14.01 -0.23
N GLU A 53 9.85 14.30 -1.50
CA GLU A 53 9.12 13.64 -2.57
C GLU A 53 9.97 13.37 -3.82
N SER A 54 9.63 12.31 -4.53
CA SER A 54 10.07 12.03 -5.90
C SER A 54 8.85 12.01 -6.82
N ILE A 55 8.85 12.89 -7.79
CA ILE A 55 7.81 12.91 -8.83
C ILE A 55 8.30 12.06 -9.99
N ILE A 56 7.61 10.98 -10.28
CA ILE A 56 8.01 9.98 -11.27
C ILE A 56 6.87 9.60 -12.21
N SER A 57 7.22 9.13 -13.40
CA SER A 57 6.31 8.41 -14.28
C SER A 57 6.37 6.92 -13.97
N PHE A 58 5.23 6.29 -13.64
CA PHE A 58 5.20 4.84 -13.45
C PHE A 58 5.37 4.06 -14.76
N ASP A 59 5.15 4.69 -15.91
CA ASP A 59 5.52 4.10 -17.20
C ASP A 59 7.05 4.02 -17.36
N ASP A 60 7.79 5.00 -16.83
CA ASP A 60 9.25 4.96 -16.83
C ASP A 60 9.78 3.94 -15.81
N VAL A 61 9.09 3.77 -14.68
CA VAL A 61 9.38 2.66 -13.74
C VAL A 61 9.20 1.32 -14.43
N LEU A 62 8.09 1.12 -15.13
CA LEU A 62 7.76 -0.13 -15.81
C LEU A 62 8.73 -0.45 -16.97
N SER A 63 9.18 0.59 -17.68
CA SER A 63 10.12 0.46 -18.80
C SER A 63 11.60 0.58 -18.41
N GLU A 64 11.89 0.63 -17.11
CA GLU A 64 13.24 0.72 -16.53
C GLU A 64 14.05 1.94 -17.04
N LYS A 65 13.37 3.07 -17.24
CA LYS A 65 13.96 4.32 -17.78
C LYS A 65 14.28 5.37 -16.71
N LEU A 66 14.07 5.07 -15.42
CA LEU A 66 14.40 6.03 -14.38
C LEU A 66 15.92 6.26 -14.31
N THR A 67 16.32 7.50 -14.27
CA THR A 67 17.73 7.90 -14.14
C THR A 67 18.24 7.83 -12.70
N THR A 68 17.32 7.91 -11.73
CA THR A 68 17.60 7.80 -10.30
C THR A 68 16.60 6.86 -9.66
N ASN A 69 17.03 6.08 -8.67
CA ASN A 69 16.13 5.20 -7.96
C ASN A 69 15.41 5.99 -6.84
N PRO A 70 14.07 6.14 -6.90
CA PRO A 70 13.33 6.93 -5.89
C PRO A 70 13.31 6.27 -4.51
N PHE A 71 13.75 5.03 -4.37
CA PHE A 71 13.79 4.29 -3.12
C PHE A 71 15.16 4.35 -2.42
N GLU A 72 16.13 5.08 -2.97
CA GLU A 72 17.45 5.21 -2.36
C GLU A 72 17.36 5.70 -0.92
N ASN A 73 18.13 5.02 -0.05
CA ASN A 73 18.17 5.26 1.39
C ASN A 73 16.83 5.03 2.13
N CYS A 74 15.81 4.45 1.49
CA CYS A 74 14.62 4.00 2.17
C CYS A 74 14.89 2.66 2.86
N GLN A 75 14.71 2.60 4.17
CA GLN A 75 14.81 1.35 4.92
C GLN A 75 13.56 0.49 4.74
N GLN A 76 12.42 1.14 4.60
CA GLN A 76 11.13 0.49 4.39
C GLN A 76 10.33 1.21 3.31
N VAL A 77 9.47 0.48 2.64
CA VAL A 77 8.55 1.02 1.63
C VAL A 77 7.13 0.53 1.91
N PHE A 78 6.20 1.47 1.95
CA PHE A 78 4.77 1.22 2.10
C PHE A 78 4.07 1.43 0.77
N CYS A 79 3.47 0.38 0.22
CA CYS A 79 2.72 0.41 -1.02
C CYS A 79 1.22 0.35 -0.75
N CYS A 80 0.56 1.51 -0.86
CA CYS A 80 -0.88 1.69 -0.84
C CYS A 80 -1.44 1.93 -2.25
N MET A 81 -0.68 1.58 -3.31
CA MET A 81 -1.14 1.72 -4.68
C MET A 81 -2.28 0.76 -4.99
N GLY A 82 -3.25 1.27 -5.69
CA GLY A 82 -4.37 0.51 -6.18
C GLY A 82 -5.39 1.44 -6.84
N THR A 83 -6.14 0.87 -7.76
CA THR A 83 -7.26 1.55 -8.42
C THR A 83 -8.45 0.59 -8.54
N THR A 84 -9.47 1.05 -9.22
CA THR A 84 -10.66 0.26 -9.53
C THR A 84 -10.73 0.10 -11.05
N LYS A 85 -11.32 -1.00 -11.55
CA LYS A 85 -11.54 -1.14 -13.00
C LYS A 85 -12.34 0.06 -13.55
N ALA A 86 -13.32 0.56 -12.77
CA ALA A 86 -14.10 1.73 -13.16
C ALA A 86 -13.25 3.00 -13.28
N ASN A 87 -12.34 3.23 -12.33
CA ASN A 87 -11.45 4.40 -12.35
C ASN A 87 -10.31 4.24 -13.38
N ALA A 88 -9.87 3.02 -13.64
CA ALA A 88 -8.86 2.72 -14.65
C ALA A 88 -9.40 2.81 -16.08
N GLY A 89 -10.71 2.60 -16.28
CA GLY A 89 -11.39 2.65 -17.57
C GLY A 89 -11.43 1.30 -18.31
N SER A 90 -10.44 0.43 -18.13
CA SER A 90 -10.40 -0.91 -18.75
C SER A 90 -9.80 -1.96 -17.82
N ALA A 91 -9.92 -3.24 -18.18
CA ALA A 91 -9.27 -4.34 -17.46
C ALA A 91 -7.75 -4.28 -17.60
N GLU A 92 -7.25 -3.96 -18.77
CA GLU A 92 -5.83 -3.84 -19.09
C GLU A 92 -5.20 -2.69 -18.29
N ALA A 93 -5.86 -1.52 -18.27
CA ALA A 93 -5.40 -0.36 -17.49
C ALA A 93 -5.44 -0.66 -15.98
N PHE A 94 -6.43 -1.42 -15.51
CA PHE A 94 -6.50 -1.87 -14.12
C PHE A 94 -5.30 -2.78 -13.78
N ILE A 95 -5.00 -3.79 -14.61
CA ILE A 95 -3.85 -4.69 -14.42
C ILE A 95 -2.55 -3.88 -14.41
N LYS A 96 -2.37 -2.99 -15.37
CA LYS A 96 -1.17 -2.15 -15.48
C LYS A 96 -0.94 -1.32 -14.20
N ILE A 97 -2.00 -0.67 -13.68
CA ILE A 97 -1.87 0.20 -12.49
C ILE A 97 -1.72 -0.62 -11.21
N ASP A 98 -2.57 -1.63 -11.00
CA ASP A 98 -2.59 -2.38 -9.74
C ASP A 98 -1.46 -3.40 -9.65
N LYS A 99 -1.08 -4.04 -10.76
CA LYS A 99 -0.08 -5.11 -10.76
C LYS A 99 1.27 -4.63 -11.30
N ASP A 100 1.30 -4.18 -12.56
CA ASP A 100 2.58 -4.01 -13.24
C ASP A 100 3.40 -2.87 -12.63
N TYR A 101 2.77 -1.73 -12.30
CA TYR A 101 3.45 -0.64 -11.61
C TYR A 101 3.89 -1.00 -10.19
N VAL A 102 3.07 -1.78 -9.45
CA VAL A 102 3.43 -2.22 -8.10
C VAL A 102 4.65 -3.14 -8.15
N LEU A 103 4.63 -4.16 -9.01
CA LEU A 103 5.75 -5.10 -9.13
C LEU A 103 7.02 -4.43 -9.67
N ALA A 104 6.91 -3.54 -10.65
CA ALA A 104 8.04 -2.77 -11.13
C ALA A 104 8.63 -1.86 -10.04
N SER A 105 7.78 -1.16 -9.28
CA SER A 105 8.23 -0.34 -8.15
C SER A 105 8.91 -1.19 -7.07
N ALA A 106 8.37 -2.37 -6.76
CA ALA A 106 8.98 -3.28 -5.80
C ALA A 106 10.35 -3.80 -6.26
N LYS A 107 10.55 -4.03 -7.57
CA LYS A 107 11.89 -4.36 -8.11
C LYS A 107 12.87 -3.21 -7.86
N TYR A 108 12.51 -1.97 -8.15
CA TYR A 108 13.35 -0.81 -7.82
C TYR A 108 13.65 -0.68 -6.33
N ALA A 109 12.64 -0.91 -5.46
CA ALA A 109 12.85 -0.94 -4.02
C ALA A 109 13.85 -2.04 -3.60
N LYS A 110 13.77 -3.22 -4.24
CA LYS A 110 14.71 -4.32 -3.99
C LYS A 110 16.15 -3.97 -4.41
N THR A 111 16.34 -3.31 -5.57
CA THR A 111 17.67 -2.86 -6.01
C THR A 111 18.25 -1.74 -5.14
N ALA A 112 17.41 -0.98 -4.41
CA ALA A 112 17.80 0.00 -3.40
C ALA A 112 18.07 -0.62 -2.02
N ASN A 113 18.08 -1.95 -1.90
CA ASN A 113 18.28 -2.68 -0.65
C ASN A 113 17.25 -2.34 0.44
N VAL A 114 16.00 -2.08 0.05
CA VAL A 114 14.91 -1.91 1.01
C VAL A 114 14.73 -3.19 1.82
N GLY A 115 14.83 -3.08 3.15
CA GLY A 115 14.75 -4.22 4.06
C GLY A 115 13.33 -4.74 4.28
N HIS A 116 12.34 -3.85 4.29
CA HIS A 116 10.95 -4.23 4.53
C HIS A 116 10.00 -3.59 3.50
N PHE A 117 9.26 -4.42 2.80
CA PHE A 117 8.23 -3.97 1.85
C PHE A 117 6.84 -4.30 2.38
N HIS A 118 5.96 -3.28 2.44
CA HIS A 118 4.58 -3.39 2.91
C HIS A 118 3.63 -3.21 1.74
N TYR A 119 2.62 -4.08 1.61
CA TYR A 119 1.65 -4.02 0.52
C TYR A 119 0.20 -4.16 0.99
N VAL A 120 -0.64 -3.21 0.62
CA VAL A 120 -2.09 -3.30 0.86
C VAL A 120 -2.74 -4.10 -0.27
N SER A 121 -3.13 -5.33 0.06
CA SER A 121 -3.82 -6.27 -0.81
C SER A 121 -5.33 -6.27 -0.55
N SER A 122 -5.95 -7.44 -0.45
CA SER A 122 -7.38 -7.66 -0.20
C SER A 122 -7.60 -9.03 0.41
N GLY A 123 -8.57 -9.17 1.31
CA GLY A 123 -8.97 -10.44 1.94
C GLY A 123 -9.47 -11.51 0.96
N GLY A 124 -9.85 -11.14 -0.26
CA GLY A 124 -10.26 -12.07 -1.31
C GLY A 124 -9.18 -12.37 -2.36
N ALA A 125 -7.92 -11.96 -2.14
CA ALA A 125 -6.84 -12.16 -3.09
C ALA A 125 -6.56 -13.65 -3.35
N ASN A 126 -6.56 -14.06 -4.63
CA ASN A 126 -6.33 -15.45 -5.03
C ASN A 126 -5.87 -15.49 -6.50
N ALA A 127 -4.61 -15.81 -6.74
CA ALA A 127 -4.00 -15.86 -8.08
C ALA A 127 -4.68 -16.86 -9.04
N LYS A 128 -5.41 -17.85 -8.50
CA LYS A 128 -6.17 -18.85 -9.28
C LYS A 128 -7.64 -18.47 -9.50
N SER A 129 -8.06 -17.28 -9.10
CA SER A 129 -9.45 -16.83 -9.25
C SER A 129 -9.81 -16.59 -10.71
N SER A 130 -11.03 -16.97 -11.10
CA SER A 130 -11.61 -16.63 -12.41
C SER A 130 -11.96 -15.12 -12.50
N PHE A 131 -12.14 -14.46 -11.36
CA PHE A 131 -12.48 -13.03 -11.31
C PHE A 131 -11.24 -12.16 -11.36
N LEU A 132 -11.30 -11.10 -12.18
CA LEU A 132 -10.17 -10.21 -12.45
C LEU A 132 -9.53 -9.64 -11.16
N TYR A 133 -10.33 -9.00 -10.30
CA TYR A 133 -9.80 -8.31 -9.13
C TYR A 133 -9.07 -9.23 -8.14
N PRO A 134 -9.69 -10.31 -7.62
CA PRO A 134 -8.98 -11.21 -6.70
C PRO A 134 -7.80 -11.91 -7.35
N ARG A 135 -7.88 -12.23 -8.66
CA ARG A 135 -6.75 -12.81 -9.40
C ARG A 135 -5.59 -11.84 -9.45
N THR A 136 -5.81 -10.59 -9.87
CA THR A 136 -4.77 -9.56 -9.93
C THR A 136 -4.12 -9.34 -8.57
N LYS A 137 -4.91 -9.22 -7.49
CA LYS A 137 -4.36 -9.06 -6.13
C LYS A 137 -3.55 -10.28 -5.69
N GLY A 138 -3.99 -11.49 -6.02
CA GLY A 138 -3.24 -12.72 -5.74
C GLY A 138 -1.93 -12.82 -6.53
N GLU A 139 -1.95 -12.47 -7.82
CA GLU A 139 -0.75 -12.43 -8.66
C GLU A 139 0.30 -11.45 -8.13
N ILE A 140 -0.14 -10.30 -7.59
CA ILE A 140 0.78 -9.34 -6.95
C ILE A 140 1.43 -9.95 -5.71
N GLN A 141 0.65 -10.61 -4.84
CA GLN A 141 1.20 -11.28 -3.65
C GLN A 141 2.28 -12.31 -4.02
N VAL A 142 2.03 -13.11 -5.05
CA VAL A 142 3.01 -14.09 -5.56
C VAL A 142 4.27 -13.35 -6.06
N GLY A 143 4.12 -12.37 -6.95
CA GLY A 143 5.26 -11.65 -7.52
C GLY A 143 6.08 -10.89 -6.47
N LEU A 144 5.44 -10.31 -5.44
CA LEU A 144 6.16 -9.69 -4.34
C LEU A 144 6.95 -10.70 -3.50
N SER A 145 6.38 -11.89 -3.25
CA SER A 145 7.06 -12.96 -2.51
C SER A 145 8.29 -13.48 -3.26
N GLU A 146 8.23 -13.52 -4.59
CA GLU A 146 9.36 -13.94 -5.45
C GLU A 146 10.54 -12.95 -5.42
N LEU A 147 10.32 -11.69 -5.05
CA LEU A 147 11.38 -10.69 -4.91
C LEU A 147 12.26 -10.90 -3.67
N LYS A 148 11.83 -11.74 -2.72
CA LYS A 148 12.62 -12.15 -1.54
C LYS A 148 13.17 -10.94 -0.77
N PHE A 149 12.30 -10.00 -0.39
CA PHE A 149 12.66 -8.99 0.59
C PHE A 149 13.02 -9.66 1.92
N PRO A 150 13.95 -9.10 2.73
CA PRO A 150 14.17 -9.58 4.09
C PRO A 150 12.88 -9.65 4.90
N ALA A 151 12.02 -8.63 4.77
CA ALA A 151 10.66 -8.64 5.31
C ALA A 151 9.64 -8.18 4.26
N LEU A 152 8.55 -8.92 4.14
CA LEU A 152 7.40 -8.58 3.31
C LEU A 152 6.13 -8.70 4.15
N SER A 153 5.40 -7.58 4.33
CA SER A 153 4.10 -7.55 5.03
C SER A 153 2.97 -7.32 4.03
N ILE A 154 2.03 -8.25 3.97
CA ILE A 154 0.88 -8.21 3.07
C ILE A 154 -0.40 -8.05 3.90
N TYR A 155 -1.07 -6.91 3.75
CA TYR A 155 -2.31 -6.61 4.46
C TYR A 155 -3.50 -7.00 3.60
N GLN A 156 -4.37 -7.82 4.14
CA GLN A 156 -5.56 -8.36 3.48
C GLN A 156 -6.84 -7.83 4.16
N PRO A 157 -7.12 -6.53 4.06
CA PRO A 157 -8.33 -5.96 4.64
C PRO A 157 -9.58 -6.55 3.98
N GLY A 158 -10.66 -6.57 4.74
CA GLY A 158 -12.00 -6.78 4.21
C GLY A 158 -12.49 -5.57 3.40
N LEU A 159 -13.78 -5.27 3.50
CA LEU A 159 -14.35 -4.10 2.85
C LEU A 159 -13.79 -2.81 3.49
N LEU A 160 -13.09 -2.00 2.71
CA LEU A 160 -12.54 -0.74 3.18
C LEU A 160 -13.64 0.31 3.38
N LEU A 161 -13.76 0.78 4.61
CA LEU A 161 -14.58 1.93 4.98
C LEU A 161 -13.70 3.18 5.00
N CYS A 162 -14.05 4.15 4.19
CA CYS A 162 -13.42 5.47 4.19
C CYS A 162 -14.35 6.45 4.88
N ASP A 163 -13.81 7.27 5.78
CA ASP A 163 -14.49 8.48 6.26
C ASP A 163 -14.49 9.51 5.12
N ARG A 164 -15.39 9.31 4.17
CA ARG A 164 -15.65 10.31 3.13
C ARG A 164 -16.87 11.11 3.52
N SER A 165 -16.69 12.42 3.59
CA SER A 165 -17.79 13.41 3.57
C SER A 165 -18.63 13.36 2.28
N GLU A 166 -18.22 12.57 1.29
CA GLU A 166 -18.98 12.27 0.07
C GLU A 166 -19.45 10.81 0.12
N SER A 167 -20.75 10.67 0.37
CA SER A 167 -21.47 9.42 0.34
C SER A 167 -21.40 8.77 -1.05
N ARG A 168 -20.55 7.75 -1.21
CA ARG A 168 -20.79 6.76 -2.27
C ARG A 168 -21.69 5.68 -1.66
N PRO A 169 -22.96 5.55 -2.13
CA PRO A 169 -23.88 4.55 -1.60
C PRO A 169 -23.27 3.14 -1.75
N GLY A 170 -23.57 2.25 -0.79
CA GLY A 170 -23.11 0.87 -0.76
C GLY A 170 -23.29 0.09 -2.07
N GLU A 171 -24.22 0.53 -2.93
CA GLU A 171 -24.41 0.03 -4.30
C GLU A 171 -23.22 0.26 -5.23
N ALA A 172 -22.43 1.33 -5.03
CA ALA A 172 -21.22 1.56 -5.84
C ALA A 172 -20.09 0.59 -5.46
N VAL A 173 -20.00 0.27 -4.18
CA VAL A 173 -19.08 -0.77 -3.66
C VAL A 173 -19.52 -2.13 -4.14
N ALA A 174 -20.82 -2.44 -4.09
CA ALA A 174 -21.40 -3.68 -4.56
C ALA A 174 -21.17 -3.90 -6.07
N ARG A 175 -21.39 -2.88 -6.89
CA ARG A 175 -21.10 -2.91 -8.32
C ARG A 175 -19.60 -3.06 -8.63
N PHE A 176 -18.75 -2.58 -7.71
CA PHE A 176 -17.31 -2.62 -7.86
C PHE A 176 -16.71 -4.02 -7.71
N PHE A 177 -17.17 -4.78 -6.72
CA PHE A 177 -16.66 -6.12 -6.42
C PHE A 177 -17.42 -7.25 -7.13
N GLY A 178 -18.57 -6.96 -7.78
CA GLY A 178 -19.41 -7.95 -8.44
C GLY A 178 -19.76 -9.13 -7.51
N ASN A 179 -19.84 -10.33 -8.03
CA ASN A 179 -20.14 -11.54 -7.24
C ASN A 179 -19.03 -11.94 -6.23
N CYS A 180 -17.94 -11.20 -6.15
CA CYS A 180 -16.88 -11.41 -5.14
C CYS A 180 -17.18 -10.85 -3.76
N ILE A 181 -18.30 -10.09 -3.61
CA ILE A 181 -18.71 -9.45 -2.35
C ILE A 181 -18.84 -10.45 -1.22
N SER A 182 -19.37 -11.64 -1.46
CA SER A 182 -19.62 -12.62 -0.39
C SER A 182 -18.35 -13.02 0.38
N LYS A 183 -17.21 -13.13 -0.28
CA LYS A 183 -15.93 -13.42 0.40
C LYS A 183 -15.32 -12.21 1.09
N LEU A 184 -15.47 -11.01 0.54
CA LEU A 184 -15.01 -9.77 1.17
C LEU A 184 -15.89 -9.38 2.37
N THR A 185 -17.21 -9.55 2.26
CA THR A 185 -18.15 -9.27 3.37
C THR A 185 -18.03 -10.29 4.49
N ASN A 186 -17.71 -11.55 4.19
CA ASN A 186 -17.44 -12.57 5.21
C ASN A 186 -16.16 -12.27 6.03
N SER A 187 -15.23 -11.46 5.49
CA SER A 187 -14.04 -11.00 6.22
C SER A 187 -14.31 -9.77 7.09
N GLY A 188 -15.54 -9.22 7.05
CA GLY A 188 -15.90 -7.98 7.75
C GLY A 188 -15.42 -6.73 7.03
N SER A 189 -15.60 -5.57 7.68
CA SER A 189 -15.12 -4.27 7.19
C SER A 189 -13.85 -3.84 7.92
N CYS A 190 -13.08 -2.93 7.31
CA CYS A 190 -11.89 -2.34 7.89
C CYS A 190 -11.85 -0.84 7.56
N SER A 191 -11.59 0.01 8.55
CA SER A 191 -11.33 1.41 8.26
C SER A 191 -9.95 1.59 7.63
N THR A 192 -9.82 2.58 6.76
CA THR A 192 -8.51 2.93 6.19
C THR A 192 -7.53 3.36 7.25
N TRP A 193 -8.02 3.97 8.36
CA TRP A 193 -7.22 4.29 9.53
C TRP A 193 -6.59 3.05 10.15
N ASN A 194 -7.37 1.97 10.36
CA ASN A 194 -6.86 0.73 10.93
C ASN A 194 -5.79 0.08 10.03
N VAL A 195 -5.96 0.16 8.70
CA VAL A 195 -4.92 -0.30 7.78
C VAL A 195 -3.63 0.50 7.97
N GLY A 196 -3.71 1.84 8.01
CA GLY A 196 -2.55 2.70 8.23
C GLY A 196 -1.86 2.44 9.58
N ALA A 197 -2.65 2.29 10.66
CA ALA A 197 -2.15 2.01 11.99
C ALA A 197 -1.48 0.62 12.07
N ALA A 198 -2.07 -0.40 11.45
CA ALA A 198 -1.48 -1.74 11.39
C ALA A 198 -0.17 -1.77 10.58
N MET A 199 -0.09 -1.00 9.50
CA MET A 199 1.14 -0.85 8.72
C MET A 199 2.23 -0.19 9.55
N LEU A 200 1.92 0.85 10.32
CA LEU A 200 2.85 1.46 11.26
C LEU A 200 3.29 0.46 12.36
N GLY A 201 2.34 -0.27 12.96
CA GLY A 201 2.65 -1.24 14.01
C GLY A 201 3.61 -2.34 13.58
N SER A 202 3.31 -2.97 12.45
CA SER A 202 4.16 -4.05 11.91
C SER A 202 5.51 -3.57 11.41
N SER A 203 5.63 -2.30 11.05
CA SER A 203 6.90 -1.71 10.60
C SER A 203 7.94 -1.58 11.73
N GLN A 204 7.49 -1.67 12.99
CA GLN A 204 8.36 -1.64 14.17
C GLN A 204 8.96 -3.01 14.51
N ALA A 205 8.50 -4.06 13.85
CA ALA A 205 9.03 -5.40 14.09
C ALA A 205 10.50 -5.51 13.61
N VAL A 206 11.33 -6.09 14.46
CA VAL A 206 12.70 -6.42 14.10
C VAL A 206 12.69 -7.63 13.17
N PHE A 207 13.45 -7.59 12.10
CA PHE A 207 13.65 -8.69 11.17
C PHE A 207 15.13 -8.95 10.94
N ASP A 208 15.48 -10.18 10.63
CA ASP A 208 16.84 -10.59 10.25
C ASP A 208 17.00 -10.36 8.73
N GLU A 209 17.94 -9.53 8.35
CA GLU A 209 18.21 -9.21 6.94
C GLU A 209 18.68 -10.44 6.10
N ASN A 210 19.14 -11.48 6.77
CA ASN A 210 19.58 -12.73 6.12
C ASN A 210 18.45 -13.74 5.92
N VAL A 211 17.26 -13.47 6.43
CA VAL A 211 16.09 -14.36 6.37
C VAL A 211 14.96 -13.67 5.64
N THR A 212 14.46 -14.32 4.58
CA THR A 212 13.24 -13.84 3.91
C THR A 212 12.01 -14.22 4.74
N LYS A 213 11.26 -13.25 5.22
CA LYS A 213 10.02 -13.44 5.97
C LYS A 213 8.85 -12.81 5.25
N VAL A 214 7.76 -13.56 5.09
CA VAL A 214 6.51 -13.06 4.52
C VAL A 214 5.41 -13.19 5.57
N ASP A 215 4.88 -12.06 6.03
CA ASP A 215 3.78 -11.99 6.98
C ASP A 215 2.49 -11.56 6.28
N TYR A 216 1.41 -12.30 6.50
CA TYR A 216 0.08 -11.97 6.02
C TYR A 216 -0.77 -11.47 7.19
N TYR A 217 -1.34 -10.29 7.04
CA TYR A 217 -2.24 -9.70 8.03
C TYR A 217 -3.67 -9.78 7.52
N SER A 218 -4.43 -10.73 8.03
CA SER A 218 -5.88 -10.84 7.80
C SER A 218 -6.62 -9.61 8.34
N ASN A 219 -7.89 -9.43 7.96
CA ASN A 219 -8.71 -8.34 8.48
C ASN A 219 -8.72 -8.28 10.01
N ALA A 220 -8.83 -9.44 10.68
CA ALA A 220 -8.80 -9.52 12.15
C ALA A 220 -7.45 -9.07 12.72
N GLN A 221 -6.34 -9.51 12.14
CA GLN A 221 -5.00 -9.12 12.58
C GLN A 221 -4.71 -7.63 12.31
N ILE A 222 -5.26 -7.04 11.22
CA ILE A 222 -5.19 -5.59 11.00
C ILE A 222 -5.88 -4.83 12.13
N HIS A 223 -7.06 -5.29 12.58
CA HIS A 223 -7.75 -4.68 13.72
C HIS A 223 -6.96 -4.83 15.03
N GLU A 224 -6.32 -5.97 15.27
CA GLU A 224 -5.51 -6.19 16.47
C GLU A 224 -4.27 -5.29 16.50
N GLU A 225 -3.55 -5.20 15.38
CA GLU A 225 -2.39 -4.30 15.27
C GLU A 225 -2.79 -2.83 15.44
N ALA A 226 -3.92 -2.42 14.86
CA ALA A 226 -4.41 -1.05 14.94
C ALA A 226 -4.76 -0.61 16.37
N LYS A 227 -5.22 -1.53 17.25
CA LYS A 227 -5.54 -1.22 18.64
C LYS A 227 -4.36 -0.62 19.41
N LYS A 228 -3.12 -0.96 19.03
CA LYS A 228 -1.90 -0.43 19.68
C LYS A 228 -1.74 1.09 19.49
N PHE A 229 -2.48 1.70 18.55
CA PHE A 229 -2.38 3.12 18.17
C PHE A 229 -3.70 3.87 18.29
N GLN A 230 -4.70 3.31 18.99
CA GLN A 230 -6.04 3.91 19.17
C GLN A 230 -6.17 4.71 20.48
N ASN A 231 -5.07 5.10 21.11
CA ASN A 231 -5.06 5.93 22.32
C ASN A 231 -5.01 7.42 22.00
#